data_8204464eb6bc2c3da487ed541e2e61c0
#
_entry.id   8204464eb6bc2c3da487ed541e2e61c0
#
_cell.length_a   1.000
_cell.length_b   1.000
_cell.length_c   1.000
_cell.angle_alpha   90.00
_cell.angle_beta   90.00
_cell.angle_gamma   90.00
#
_symmetry.space_group_name_H-M   'P 1'
#
loop_
_entity.id
_entity.type
_entity.pdbx_description
1 polymer ?
#
loop_
_entity_poly.entity_id
_entity_poly.type
_entity_poly.pdbx_seq_one_letter_code
_entity_poly.pdbx_strand_id
1 'polypeptide(L)'
;MNALSLHTGVTQQFARKRLISFAVPALILAYFAYIFVAFDMSGLGERVNVKNAATLVSDVYSYKTHVARDNRDGSVEIAIEGERKGRYEPGDSPDWVSLGDETVVTLGGGHVITIGALVSYDIPNYGRVTAEPGTSGVNAVFPAGELPDYISASKNRLMVVTDAGRLTVTRNRTEVFKYTAGWELFFFTLDSPYHSMSWGQIASAALSGQAGAIVQDFWTNKMWRHGDVAWAIVETILMAFLGTFGAAIIALPLGFLAAKNFTPLGTLRFAARRVFDFLRGVDGLIWTIVLSRAFGPGPLTGALAILLTDTGSFGKMFSEALENVDDKQIEGVASTGAKPLQKYRFGVIPQVTPVLLSQILYYFESNTRSATIIGAITGGGIGLFLTQAIITQKDWEEVSYYIILIVLMVIAMDTLSGWLRRKLIQGDEGGH
;
A
#
# COMPACT_ATOMS: atom_id res chain seq x y z
N MET A 1 15.85 -42.88 -56.22
CA MET A 1 15.21 -41.66 -55.72
C MET A 1 15.81 -40.48 -56.49
N ASN A 2 14.99 -39.80 -57.29
CA ASN A 2 15.48 -38.77 -58.23
C ASN A 2 15.95 -37.52 -57.49
N ALA A 3 17.14 -37.03 -57.79
CA ALA A 3 17.70 -35.78 -57.23
C ALA A 3 16.78 -34.55 -57.36
N LEU A 4 15.94 -34.53 -58.39
CA LEU A 4 14.89 -33.52 -58.61
C LEU A 4 13.79 -33.49 -57.55
N SER A 5 13.43 -34.61 -56.94
CA SER A 5 12.43 -34.68 -55.88
C SER A 5 12.94 -34.19 -54.51
N LEU A 6 14.23 -34.36 -54.29
CA LEU A 6 14.94 -33.81 -53.12
C LEU A 6 15.05 -32.28 -53.19
N HIS A 7 15.28 -31.74 -54.40
CA HIS A 7 15.44 -30.29 -54.61
C HIS A 7 14.09 -29.54 -54.38
N THR A 8 12.97 -30.10 -54.83
CA THR A 8 11.62 -29.55 -54.62
C THR A 8 11.20 -29.60 -53.14
N GLY A 9 11.53 -30.68 -52.43
CA GLY A 9 11.26 -30.77 -50.98
C GLY A 9 12.04 -29.77 -50.14
N VAL A 10 13.30 -29.53 -50.48
CA VAL A 10 14.16 -28.57 -49.78
C VAL A 10 13.72 -27.13 -50.06
N THR A 11 13.38 -26.77 -51.30
CA THR A 11 12.88 -25.42 -51.64
C THR A 11 11.55 -25.13 -50.98
N GLN A 12 10.64 -26.11 -50.89
CA GLN A 12 9.37 -25.95 -50.15
C GLN A 12 9.59 -25.74 -48.65
N GLN A 13 10.55 -26.44 -48.04
CA GLN A 13 10.89 -26.23 -46.63
C GLN A 13 11.48 -24.84 -46.37
N PHE A 14 12.35 -24.35 -47.26
CA PHE A 14 12.89 -22.98 -47.15
C PHE A 14 11.79 -21.92 -47.35
N ALA A 15 10.88 -22.10 -48.33
CA ALA A 15 9.76 -21.21 -48.53
C ALA A 15 8.82 -21.18 -47.33
N ARG A 16 8.52 -22.34 -46.71
CA ARG A 16 7.72 -22.45 -45.50
C ARG A 16 8.40 -21.80 -44.29
N LYS A 17 9.68 -22.02 -44.08
CA LYS A 17 10.45 -21.36 -43.01
C LYS A 17 10.47 -19.84 -43.20
N ARG A 18 10.69 -19.37 -44.43
CA ARG A 18 10.66 -17.94 -44.77
C ARG A 18 9.27 -17.34 -44.53
N LEU A 19 8.20 -18.05 -44.93
CA LEU A 19 6.82 -17.63 -44.68
C LEU A 19 6.53 -17.50 -43.18
N ILE A 20 6.91 -18.51 -42.37
CA ILE A 20 6.73 -18.50 -40.94
C ILE A 20 7.56 -17.38 -40.28
N SER A 21 8.78 -17.17 -40.76
CA SER A 21 9.70 -16.11 -40.23
C SER A 21 9.12 -14.70 -40.44
N PHE A 22 8.31 -14.46 -41.45
CA PHE A 22 7.61 -13.19 -41.66
C PHE A 22 6.18 -13.17 -41.10
N ALA A 23 5.48 -14.31 -41.19
CA ALA A 23 4.11 -14.40 -40.72
C ALA A 23 3.98 -14.25 -39.22
N VAL A 24 4.92 -14.82 -38.41
CA VAL A 24 4.89 -14.71 -36.96
C VAL A 24 5.08 -13.26 -36.47
N PRO A 25 6.10 -12.51 -36.91
CA PRO A 25 6.22 -11.08 -36.55
C PRO A 25 5.03 -10.25 -37.05
N ALA A 26 4.54 -10.51 -38.26
CA ALA A 26 3.38 -9.80 -38.81
C ALA A 26 2.12 -10.05 -37.95
N LEU A 27 1.89 -11.28 -37.49
CA LEU A 27 0.75 -11.63 -36.64
C LEU A 27 0.90 -10.99 -35.24
N ILE A 28 2.11 -10.92 -34.70
CA ILE A 28 2.39 -10.22 -33.44
C ILE A 28 2.10 -8.73 -33.60
N LEU A 29 2.55 -8.10 -34.69
CA LEU A 29 2.29 -6.68 -34.95
C LEU A 29 0.77 -6.42 -35.16
N ALA A 30 0.09 -7.29 -35.88
CA ALA A 30 -1.37 -7.19 -36.05
C ALA A 30 -2.10 -7.32 -34.70
N TYR A 31 -1.62 -8.20 -33.82
CA TYR A 31 -2.17 -8.36 -32.47
C TYR A 31 -1.92 -7.10 -31.61
N PHE A 32 -0.72 -6.51 -31.66
CA PHE A 32 -0.47 -5.24 -30.98
C PHE A 32 -1.32 -4.09 -31.53
N ALA A 33 -1.50 -4.02 -32.86
CA ALA A 33 -2.40 -3.04 -33.46
C ALA A 33 -3.85 -3.24 -33.00
N TYR A 34 -4.30 -4.50 -32.94
CA TYR A 34 -5.62 -4.83 -32.39
C TYR A 34 -5.75 -4.39 -30.93
N ILE A 35 -4.76 -4.70 -30.07
CA ILE A 35 -4.74 -4.25 -28.66
C ILE A 35 -4.81 -2.73 -28.60
N PHE A 36 -4.00 -2.02 -29.39
CA PHE A 36 -3.96 -0.56 -29.41
C PHE A 36 -5.34 0.05 -29.69
N VAL A 37 -6.07 -0.52 -30.65
CA VAL A 37 -7.43 -0.07 -30.99
C VAL A 37 -8.46 -0.56 -29.95
N ALA A 38 -8.39 -1.83 -29.54
CA ALA A 38 -9.36 -2.43 -28.62
C ALA A 38 -9.36 -1.79 -27.24
N PHE A 39 -8.19 -1.34 -26.76
CA PHE A 39 -8.03 -0.64 -25.47
C PHE A 39 -8.06 0.89 -25.59
N ASP A 40 -8.37 1.41 -26.79
CA ASP A 40 -8.44 2.86 -27.03
C ASP A 40 -7.23 3.62 -26.48
N MET A 41 -6.03 3.11 -26.85
CA MET A 41 -4.77 3.70 -26.36
C MET A 41 -4.59 5.16 -26.79
N SER A 42 -5.17 5.56 -27.94
CA SER A 42 -5.17 6.95 -28.40
C SER A 42 -6.00 7.86 -27.48
N GLY A 43 -7.14 7.38 -26.99
CA GLY A 43 -8.01 8.11 -26.07
C GLY A 43 -7.44 8.24 -24.65
N LEU A 44 -6.39 7.46 -24.30
CA LEU A 44 -5.74 7.58 -22.99
C LEU A 44 -5.17 9.00 -22.76
N GLY A 45 -4.57 9.60 -23.80
CA GLY A 45 -4.02 10.95 -23.74
C GLY A 45 -5.05 12.03 -23.43
N GLU A 46 -6.27 11.87 -23.95
CA GLU A 46 -7.38 12.80 -23.71
C GLU A 46 -7.98 12.65 -22.30
N ARG A 47 -7.84 11.46 -21.69
CA ARG A 47 -8.34 11.15 -20.35
C ARG A 47 -7.37 11.55 -19.24
N VAL A 48 -6.11 11.85 -19.58
CA VAL A 48 -5.11 12.26 -18.60
C VAL A 48 -5.45 13.64 -18.05
N ASN A 49 -5.83 13.69 -16.78
CA ASN A 49 -6.06 14.93 -16.05
C ASN A 49 -4.86 15.27 -15.19
N VAL A 50 -3.90 16.00 -15.76
CA VAL A 50 -2.66 16.41 -15.08
C VAL A 50 -2.96 17.26 -13.84
N LYS A 51 -4.01 18.07 -13.85
CA LYS A 51 -4.41 18.88 -12.69
C LYS A 51 -4.83 18.00 -11.53
N ASN A 52 -5.65 16.97 -11.77
CA ASN A 52 -6.04 16.04 -10.73
C ASN A 52 -4.85 15.26 -10.17
N ALA A 53 -3.91 14.85 -11.03
CA ALA A 53 -2.68 14.19 -10.59
C ALA A 53 -1.80 15.13 -9.74
N ALA A 54 -1.65 16.38 -10.12
CA ALA A 54 -0.92 17.38 -9.35
C ALA A 54 -1.58 17.65 -7.99
N THR A 55 -2.91 17.75 -7.96
CA THR A 55 -3.67 17.90 -6.70
C THR A 55 -3.47 16.71 -5.79
N LEU A 56 -3.53 15.48 -6.31
CA LEU A 56 -3.29 14.27 -5.52
C LEU A 56 -1.88 14.25 -4.93
N VAL A 57 -0.87 14.61 -5.72
CA VAL A 57 0.53 14.71 -5.24
C VAL A 57 0.67 15.81 -4.18
N SER A 58 -0.03 16.92 -4.33
CA SER A 58 -0.05 17.99 -3.33
C SER A 58 -0.74 17.53 -2.03
N ASP A 59 -1.85 16.82 -2.12
CA ASP A 59 -2.60 16.30 -0.97
C ASP A 59 -1.81 15.26 -0.14
N VAL A 60 -0.83 14.60 -0.73
CA VAL A 60 0.09 13.65 -0.05
C VAL A 60 0.94 14.34 1.04
N TYR A 61 1.23 15.63 0.87
CA TYR A 61 2.02 16.42 1.81
C TYR A 61 1.34 17.76 2.10
N SER A 62 0.04 17.75 2.31
CA SER A 62 -0.69 18.92 2.76
C SER A 62 -1.89 18.49 3.61
N TYR A 63 -2.22 19.33 4.58
CA TYR A 63 -3.41 19.17 5.38
C TYR A 63 -4.38 20.34 5.14
N LYS A 64 -5.64 20.10 5.47
CA LYS A 64 -6.71 21.08 5.26
C LYS A 64 -7.26 21.48 6.62
N THR A 65 -7.18 22.75 6.94
CA THR A 65 -7.89 23.28 8.10
C THR A 65 -9.16 23.98 7.62
N HIS A 66 -10.26 23.65 8.24
CA HIS A 66 -11.52 24.27 7.89
C HIS A 66 -12.10 25.11 9.03
N VAL A 67 -12.61 26.28 8.67
CA VAL A 67 -13.38 27.17 9.52
C VAL A 67 -14.82 27.08 9.03
N ALA A 68 -15.71 26.60 9.88
CA ALA A 68 -17.11 26.40 9.54
C ALA A 68 -17.98 27.22 10.47
N ARG A 69 -18.90 28.02 9.90
CA ARG A 69 -19.94 28.74 10.63
C ARG A 69 -21.30 28.13 10.31
N ASP A 70 -22.08 27.78 11.32
CA ASP A 70 -23.50 27.51 11.16
C ASP A 70 -24.24 28.86 10.99
N ASN A 71 -24.85 29.05 9.83
CA ASN A 71 -25.52 30.32 9.49
C ASN A 71 -26.86 30.49 10.23
N ARG A 72 -27.32 29.49 10.98
CA ARG A 72 -28.59 29.54 11.75
C ARG A 72 -28.40 30.09 13.14
N ASP A 73 -27.32 29.70 13.82
CA ASP A 73 -27.01 30.09 15.19
C ASP A 73 -25.77 30.95 15.35
N GLY A 74 -24.98 31.07 14.27
CA GLY A 74 -23.73 31.83 14.23
C GLY A 74 -22.54 31.15 14.89
N SER A 75 -22.65 29.90 15.34
CA SER A 75 -21.55 29.16 15.95
C SER A 75 -20.43 28.91 14.94
N VAL A 76 -19.18 29.07 15.38
CA VAL A 76 -17.98 28.86 14.56
C VAL A 76 -17.19 27.68 15.12
N GLU A 77 -16.87 26.74 14.26
CA GLU A 77 -16.03 25.59 14.56
C GLU A 77 -14.78 25.64 13.67
N ILE A 78 -13.60 25.46 14.28
CA ILE A 78 -12.32 25.36 13.57
C ILE A 78 -11.80 23.95 13.78
N ALA A 79 -11.54 23.24 12.68
CA ALA A 79 -11.07 21.88 12.72
C ALA A 79 -10.08 21.60 11.58
N ILE A 80 -9.21 20.63 11.80
CA ILE A 80 -8.37 20.05 10.75
C ILE A 80 -9.18 18.97 10.07
N GLU A 81 -9.28 18.98 8.74
CA GLU A 81 -10.05 17.99 7.98
C GLU A 81 -9.43 16.60 8.15
N GLY A 82 -10.28 15.60 8.33
CA GLY A 82 -9.91 14.20 8.46
C GLY A 82 -10.81 13.48 9.47
N GLU A 83 -10.83 12.16 9.43
CA GLU A 83 -11.75 11.37 10.27
C GLU A 83 -11.43 11.47 11.76
N ARG A 84 -10.15 11.70 12.12
CA ARG A 84 -9.65 11.71 13.51
C ARG A 84 -8.92 12.99 13.88
N LYS A 85 -9.05 14.03 13.07
CA LYS A 85 -8.26 15.25 13.25
C LYS A 85 -8.86 16.18 14.29
N GLY A 86 -7.97 16.99 14.87
CA GLY A 86 -8.27 17.77 16.04
C GLY A 86 -9.22 18.94 15.75
N ARG A 87 -9.99 19.30 16.77
CA ARG A 87 -10.76 20.54 16.80
C ARG A 87 -10.07 21.51 17.74
N TYR A 88 -10.08 22.78 17.39
CA TYR A 88 -9.68 23.82 18.30
C TYR A 88 -10.75 24.00 19.40
N GLU A 89 -10.33 24.25 20.61
CA GLU A 89 -11.25 24.55 21.71
C GLU A 89 -12.07 25.83 21.40
N PRO A 90 -13.29 25.95 21.91
CA PRO A 90 -14.11 27.14 21.72
C PRO A 90 -13.37 28.40 22.21
N GLY A 91 -13.13 29.32 21.29
CA GLY A 91 -12.36 30.55 21.55
C GLY A 91 -10.88 30.47 21.21
N ASP A 92 -10.38 29.29 20.88
CA ASP A 92 -9.02 29.10 20.40
C ASP A 92 -8.99 29.08 18.86
N SER A 93 -7.96 29.63 18.27
CA SER A 93 -7.84 29.72 16.82
C SER A 93 -6.39 29.78 16.37
N PRO A 94 -6.09 29.27 15.15
CA PRO A 94 -4.77 29.44 14.57
C PRO A 94 -4.51 30.93 14.20
N ASP A 95 -3.25 31.34 14.09
CA ASP A 95 -2.81 32.73 13.85
C ASP A 95 -3.46 33.44 12.64
N TRP A 96 -3.95 32.66 11.68
CA TRP A 96 -4.58 33.16 10.46
C TRP A 96 -6.10 33.31 10.58
N VAL A 97 -6.70 33.01 11.74
CA VAL A 97 -8.13 33.16 12.05
C VAL A 97 -8.28 34.09 13.25
N SER A 98 -9.01 35.18 13.09
CA SER A 98 -9.40 36.06 14.19
C SER A 98 -10.86 35.90 14.50
N LEU A 99 -11.18 35.47 15.71
CA LEU A 99 -12.52 35.32 16.22
C LEU A 99 -12.99 36.64 16.86
N GLY A 100 -14.21 37.07 16.55
CA GLY A 100 -14.83 38.26 17.06
C GLY A 100 -16.33 38.31 16.68
N ASP A 101 -16.94 39.46 16.65
CA ASP A 101 -18.32 39.62 16.14
C ASP A 101 -18.44 39.11 14.70
N GLU A 102 -17.39 39.28 13.93
CA GLU A 102 -17.18 38.65 12.64
C GLU A 102 -15.89 37.82 12.70
N THR A 103 -15.89 36.64 12.05
CA THR A 103 -14.70 35.78 11.95
C THR A 103 -13.91 36.20 10.70
N VAL A 104 -12.69 36.64 10.90
CA VAL A 104 -11.78 37.02 9.79
C VAL A 104 -10.80 35.89 9.55
N VAL A 105 -10.76 35.40 8.32
CA VAL A 105 -9.88 34.32 7.86
C VAL A 105 -8.91 34.88 6.84
N THR A 106 -7.63 34.97 7.21
CA THR A 106 -6.55 35.43 6.34
C THR A 106 -5.89 34.24 5.64
N LEU A 107 -6.15 34.06 4.36
CA LEU A 107 -5.48 33.12 3.51
C LEU A 107 -4.18 33.73 2.94
N GLY A 108 -3.30 32.91 2.43
CA GLY A 108 -2.06 33.41 1.81
C GLY A 108 -2.31 34.30 0.58
N GLY A 109 -1.31 35.10 0.16
CA GLY A 109 -1.37 35.87 -1.07
C GLY A 109 -2.32 37.10 -1.07
N GLY A 110 -2.74 37.58 0.11
CA GLY A 110 -3.63 38.73 0.25
C GLY A 110 -5.13 38.40 0.15
N HIS A 111 -5.47 37.10 0.19
CA HIS A 111 -6.85 36.63 0.26
C HIS A 111 -7.40 36.77 1.68
N VAL A 112 -8.49 37.51 1.85
CA VAL A 112 -9.15 37.73 3.14
C VAL A 112 -10.63 37.39 3.02
N ILE A 113 -11.12 36.59 3.94
CA ILE A 113 -12.53 36.18 4.04
C ILE A 113 -13.06 36.65 5.38
N THR A 114 -14.15 37.43 5.36
CA THR A 114 -14.86 37.82 6.58
C THR A 114 -16.21 37.11 6.62
N ILE A 115 -16.45 36.38 7.71
CA ILE A 115 -17.63 35.55 7.91
C ILE A 115 -18.47 36.18 9.01
N GLY A 116 -19.60 36.79 8.63
CA GLY A 116 -20.58 37.39 9.49
C GLY A 116 -21.99 37.08 9.02
N ALA A 117 -22.94 37.96 9.26
CA ALA A 117 -24.26 37.91 8.62
C ALA A 117 -24.12 38.02 7.10
N LEU A 118 -23.21 38.88 6.65
CA LEU A 118 -22.74 38.95 5.27
C LEU A 118 -21.34 38.31 5.18
N VAL A 119 -21.16 37.39 4.28
CA VAL A 119 -19.88 36.79 3.98
C VAL A 119 -19.19 37.60 2.88
N SER A 120 -17.99 38.07 3.11
CA SER A 120 -17.20 38.77 2.08
C SER A 120 -15.88 38.09 1.82
N TYR A 121 -15.48 38.04 0.56
CA TYR A 121 -14.19 37.48 0.13
C TYR A 121 -13.46 38.48 -0.74
N ASP A 122 -12.37 39.02 -0.22
CA ASP A 122 -11.48 39.91 -0.96
C ASP A 122 -10.47 39.07 -1.75
N ILE A 123 -10.65 39.04 -3.07
CA ILE A 123 -9.83 38.27 -4.01
C ILE A 123 -8.87 39.23 -4.70
N PRO A 124 -7.54 39.06 -4.54
CA PRO A 124 -6.56 39.90 -5.24
C PRO A 124 -6.79 39.91 -6.76
N ASN A 125 -6.66 41.07 -7.37
CA ASN A 125 -6.84 41.31 -8.81
C ASN A 125 -8.25 41.08 -9.38
N TYR A 126 -9.21 40.60 -8.59
CA TYR A 126 -10.60 40.43 -9.01
C TYR A 126 -11.55 41.36 -8.27
N GLY A 127 -11.36 41.54 -6.97
CA GLY A 127 -12.18 42.39 -6.12
C GLY A 127 -12.95 41.64 -5.06
N ARG A 128 -13.94 42.30 -4.47
CA ARG A 128 -14.72 41.77 -3.37
C ARG A 128 -15.97 41.04 -3.85
N VAL A 129 -16.07 39.76 -3.50
CA VAL A 129 -17.28 38.96 -3.66
C VAL A 129 -18.02 38.95 -2.34
N THR A 130 -19.33 39.20 -2.34
CA THR A 130 -20.15 39.11 -1.13
C THR A 130 -21.24 38.08 -1.30
N ALA A 131 -21.61 37.42 -0.22
CA ALA A 131 -22.67 36.42 -0.20
C ALA A 131 -23.49 36.53 1.08
N GLU A 132 -24.79 36.60 0.93
CA GLU A 132 -25.74 36.64 2.04
C GLU A 132 -26.52 35.32 2.07
N PRO A 133 -26.27 34.43 3.07
CA PRO A 133 -27.06 33.22 3.26
C PRO A 133 -28.45 33.56 3.81
N GLY A 134 -29.48 33.28 3.05
CA GLY A 134 -30.87 33.56 3.40
C GLY A 134 -31.76 32.33 3.40
N THR A 135 -32.99 32.47 3.83
CA THR A 135 -33.98 31.36 3.92
C THR A 135 -34.28 30.72 2.56
N SER A 136 -34.16 31.48 1.46
CA SER A 136 -34.44 31.02 0.09
C SER A 136 -33.21 30.60 -0.72
N GLY A 137 -32.04 30.66 -0.10
CA GLY A 137 -30.76 30.31 -0.79
C GLY A 137 -29.64 31.28 -0.42
N VAL A 138 -28.71 31.46 -1.34
CA VAL A 138 -27.54 32.35 -1.19
C VAL A 138 -27.64 33.46 -2.22
N ASN A 139 -27.66 34.71 -1.75
CA ASN A 139 -27.62 35.87 -2.62
C ASN A 139 -26.17 36.36 -2.75
N ALA A 140 -25.56 36.14 -3.91
CA ALA A 140 -24.18 36.51 -4.15
C ALA A 140 -24.08 37.74 -5.08
N VAL A 141 -23.17 38.65 -4.73
CA VAL A 141 -22.87 39.85 -5.53
C VAL A 141 -21.39 39.81 -5.93
N PHE A 142 -21.13 40.07 -7.20
CA PHE A 142 -19.81 40.01 -7.80
C PHE A 142 -19.36 41.36 -8.32
N PRO A 143 -18.04 41.60 -8.42
CA PRO A 143 -17.51 42.74 -9.19
C PRO A 143 -18.02 42.73 -10.63
N ALA A 144 -18.01 43.89 -11.28
CA ALA A 144 -18.42 44.00 -12.68
C ALA A 144 -17.43 43.24 -13.59
N GLY A 145 -17.98 42.40 -14.49
CA GLY A 145 -17.19 41.58 -15.43
C GLY A 145 -17.72 40.17 -15.60
N GLU A 146 -17.03 39.35 -16.40
CA GLU A 146 -17.34 37.96 -16.55
C GLU A 146 -16.94 37.19 -15.27
N LEU A 147 -17.73 36.16 -14.93
CA LEU A 147 -17.46 35.32 -13.77
C LEU A 147 -16.25 34.40 -14.10
N PRO A 148 -15.17 34.44 -13.30
CA PRO A 148 -14.04 33.57 -13.51
C PRO A 148 -14.39 32.08 -13.30
N ASP A 149 -13.68 31.17 -13.98
CA ASP A 149 -13.90 29.72 -13.89
C ASP A 149 -13.73 29.14 -12.47
N TYR A 150 -12.99 29.81 -11.58
CA TYR A 150 -12.81 29.41 -10.19
C TYR A 150 -13.96 29.81 -9.27
N ILE A 151 -14.98 30.52 -9.79
CA ILE A 151 -16.20 30.89 -9.06
C ILE A 151 -17.38 30.12 -9.65
N SER A 152 -18.05 29.33 -8.82
CA SER A 152 -19.29 28.65 -9.16
C SER A 152 -20.41 29.17 -8.26
N ALA A 153 -21.40 29.78 -8.88
CA ALA A 153 -22.57 30.36 -8.17
C ALA A 153 -23.86 29.72 -8.66
N SER A 154 -24.68 29.30 -7.72
CA SER A 154 -26.05 28.84 -7.94
C SER A 154 -26.98 29.42 -6.88
N LYS A 155 -28.29 29.28 -7.06
CA LYS A 155 -29.29 29.76 -6.09
C LYS A 155 -29.05 29.24 -4.65
N ASN A 156 -28.50 28.03 -4.51
CA ASN A 156 -28.36 27.37 -3.21
C ASN A 156 -26.91 27.33 -2.69
N ARG A 157 -25.93 27.69 -3.51
CA ARG A 157 -24.51 27.56 -3.17
C ARG A 157 -23.64 28.54 -3.95
N LEU A 158 -22.77 29.24 -3.23
CA LEU A 158 -21.60 29.90 -3.79
C LEU A 158 -20.37 29.08 -3.44
N MET A 159 -19.49 28.83 -4.41
CA MET A 159 -18.20 28.19 -4.21
C MET A 159 -17.12 28.99 -4.96
N VAL A 160 -16.06 29.36 -4.25
CA VAL A 160 -14.88 30.02 -4.79
C VAL A 160 -13.67 29.15 -4.46
N VAL A 161 -12.93 28.73 -5.48
CA VAL A 161 -11.74 27.86 -5.33
C VAL A 161 -10.53 28.58 -5.88
N THR A 162 -9.63 28.99 -5.00
CA THR A 162 -8.38 29.68 -5.34
C THR A 162 -7.19 28.84 -4.88
N ASP A 163 -5.98 29.20 -5.31
CA ASP A 163 -4.74 28.55 -4.83
C ASP A 163 -4.51 28.75 -3.32
N ALA A 164 -5.10 29.82 -2.72
CA ALA A 164 -5.00 30.10 -1.29
C ALA A 164 -5.96 29.27 -0.45
N GLY A 165 -7.08 28.79 -1.02
CA GLY A 165 -8.08 28.03 -0.31
C GLY A 165 -9.44 28.00 -1.03
N ARG A 166 -10.43 27.43 -0.35
CA ARG A 166 -11.81 27.29 -0.86
C ARG A 166 -12.81 27.92 0.10
N LEU A 167 -13.68 28.77 -0.42
CA LEU A 167 -14.88 29.24 0.27
C LEU A 167 -16.09 28.51 -0.29
N THR A 168 -16.95 28.02 0.59
CA THR A 168 -18.26 27.48 0.23
C THR A 168 -19.31 28.14 1.13
N VAL A 169 -20.31 28.79 0.54
CA VAL A 169 -21.45 29.38 1.25
C VAL A 169 -22.71 28.67 0.80
N THR A 170 -23.43 28.14 1.75
CA THR A 170 -24.75 27.56 1.57
C THR A 170 -25.75 28.25 2.49
N ARG A 171 -27.04 27.98 2.36
CA ARG A 171 -28.06 28.52 3.25
C ARG A 171 -27.75 28.26 4.74
N ASN A 172 -27.28 27.06 5.07
CA ASN A 172 -27.13 26.63 6.46
C ASN A 172 -25.71 26.76 7.00
N ARG A 173 -24.70 26.78 6.12
CA ARG A 173 -23.30 26.69 6.52
C ARG A 173 -22.37 27.48 5.60
N THR A 174 -21.42 28.18 6.19
CA THR A 174 -20.32 28.83 5.51
C THR A 174 -19.04 28.13 5.91
N GLU A 175 -18.26 27.66 4.94
CA GLU A 175 -17.03 26.90 5.15
C GLU A 175 -15.87 27.50 4.38
N VAL A 176 -14.76 27.69 5.07
CA VAL A 176 -13.48 28.10 4.48
C VAL A 176 -12.47 27.00 4.70
N PHE A 177 -11.84 26.52 3.63
CA PHE A 177 -10.74 25.56 3.70
C PHE A 177 -9.44 26.23 3.33
N LYS A 178 -8.45 26.13 4.21
CA LYS A 178 -7.08 26.51 3.94
C LYS A 178 -6.22 25.28 3.75
N TYR A 179 -5.43 25.28 2.69
CA TYR A 179 -4.44 24.25 2.41
C TYR A 179 -3.09 24.67 2.96
N THR A 180 -2.47 23.82 3.77
CA THR A 180 -1.16 24.06 4.36
C THR A 180 -0.25 22.90 4.06
N ALA A 181 0.96 23.17 3.58
CA ALA A 181 1.95 22.13 3.33
C ALA A 181 2.47 21.54 4.64
N GLY A 182 2.61 20.25 4.71
CA GLY A 182 3.13 19.53 5.86
C GLY A 182 2.22 18.44 6.38
N TRP A 183 2.74 17.70 7.36
CA TRP A 183 1.99 16.70 8.12
C TRP A 183 1.63 17.29 9.47
N GLU A 184 0.43 17.87 9.54
CA GLU A 184 -0.05 18.54 10.75
C GLU A 184 -0.27 17.53 11.87
N LEU A 185 0.06 17.95 13.10
CA LEU A 185 -0.09 17.14 14.30
C LEU A 185 0.62 15.78 14.26
N PHE A 186 1.62 15.62 13.37
CA PHE A 186 2.37 14.36 13.23
C PHE A 186 3.10 14.00 14.53
N PHE A 187 3.72 14.98 15.18
CA PHE A 187 4.44 14.75 16.44
C PHE A 187 3.52 14.85 17.64
N PHE A 188 2.72 15.90 17.73
CA PHE A 188 1.90 16.21 18.91
C PHE A 188 0.52 16.71 18.47
N THR A 189 -0.52 16.24 19.16
CA THR A 189 -1.90 16.68 18.94
C THR A 189 -2.16 18.05 19.55
N LEU A 190 -3.30 18.70 19.21
CA LEU A 190 -3.65 20.03 19.76
C LEU A 190 -3.79 20.04 21.28
N ASP A 191 -4.24 18.93 21.87
CA ASP A 191 -4.38 18.73 23.31
C ASP A 191 -3.06 18.36 24.03
N SER A 192 -1.96 18.20 23.27
CA SER A 192 -0.65 17.89 23.83
C SER A 192 0.01 19.11 24.47
N PRO A 193 0.61 18.98 25.67
CA PRO A 193 1.37 20.07 26.27
C PRO A 193 2.64 20.43 25.48
N TYR A 194 3.05 19.58 24.54
CA TYR A 194 4.25 19.77 23.71
C TYR A 194 3.93 20.40 22.34
N HIS A 195 2.65 20.56 21.96
CA HIS A 195 2.23 21.05 20.67
C HIS A 195 2.77 22.46 20.35
N SER A 196 2.70 23.37 21.32
CA SER A 196 3.15 24.76 21.17
C SER A 196 4.64 24.98 21.44
N MET A 197 5.39 23.93 21.80
CA MET A 197 6.81 24.05 22.16
C MET A 197 7.69 24.05 20.90
N SER A 198 8.69 24.93 20.90
CA SER A 198 9.76 24.87 19.89
C SER A 198 10.64 23.61 20.08
N TRP A 199 11.31 23.18 19.04
CA TRP A 199 12.23 22.03 19.11
C TRP A 199 13.32 22.19 20.20
N GLY A 200 13.79 23.41 20.44
CA GLY A 200 14.73 23.72 21.52
C GLY A 200 14.14 23.50 22.92
N GLN A 201 12.88 23.88 23.12
CA GLN A 201 12.14 23.65 24.36
C GLN A 201 11.86 22.17 24.58
N ILE A 202 11.48 21.43 23.54
CA ILE A 202 11.28 19.97 23.59
C ILE A 202 12.60 19.28 23.96
N ALA A 203 13.73 19.68 23.35
CA ALA A 203 15.04 19.13 23.68
C ALA A 203 15.44 19.43 25.12
N SER A 204 15.21 20.64 25.64
CA SER A 204 15.48 20.99 27.03
C SER A 204 14.58 20.24 28.02
N ALA A 205 13.30 20.04 27.67
CA ALA A 205 12.37 19.24 28.47
C ALA A 205 12.81 17.75 28.51
N ALA A 206 13.26 17.20 27.40
CA ALA A 206 13.81 15.85 27.34
C ALA A 206 15.03 15.68 28.21
N LEU A 207 15.98 16.64 28.21
CA LEU A 207 17.16 16.65 29.05
C LEU A 207 16.82 16.85 30.53
N SER A 208 15.72 17.51 30.87
CA SER A 208 15.23 17.70 32.24
C SER A 208 14.49 16.50 32.83
N GLY A 209 14.47 15.35 32.14
CA GLY A 209 13.87 14.11 32.60
C GLY A 209 12.48 13.81 32.04
N GLN A 210 11.93 14.64 31.16
CA GLN A 210 10.61 14.42 30.56
C GLN A 210 10.66 13.60 29.24
N ALA A 211 11.80 13.06 28.84
CA ALA A 211 11.97 12.30 27.60
C ALA A 211 10.97 11.15 27.48
N GLY A 212 10.69 10.42 28.56
CA GLY A 212 9.71 9.34 28.59
C GLY A 212 8.29 9.81 28.29
N ALA A 213 7.87 10.95 28.87
CA ALA A 213 6.55 11.53 28.66
C ALA A 213 6.38 12.05 27.23
N ILE A 214 7.42 12.69 26.67
CA ILE A 214 7.43 13.18 25.28
C ILE A 214 7.30 11.99 24.31
N VAL A 215 8.06 10.93 24.51
CA VAL A 215 7.99 9.73 23.66
C VAL A 215 6.63 9.04 23.81
N GLN A 216 6.09 8.98 25.01
CA GLN A 216 4.77 8.39 25.24
C GLN A 216 3.68 9.20 24.53
N ASP A 217 3.70 10.53 24.60
CA ASP A 217 2.74 11.41 23.94
C ASP A 217 2.79 11.24 22.41
N PHE A 218 4.00 11.23 21.83
CA PHE A 218 4.19 10.91 20.41
C PHE A 218 3.62 9.53 20.06
N TRP A 219 3.92 8.51 20.87
CA TRP A 219 3.52 7.13 20.58
C TRP A 219 2.02 6.91 20.72
N THR A 220 1.36 7.65 21.61
CA THR A 220 -0.09 7.59 21.84
C THR A 220 -0.87 8.63 21.05
N ASN A 221 -0.24 9.30 20.07
CA ASN A 221 -0.89 10.26 19.20
C ASN A 221 -2.15 9.67 18.56
N LYS A 222 -3.30 10.25 18.88
CA LYS A 222 -4.63 9.73 18.48
C LYS A 222 -4.91 9.89 17.00
N MET A 223 -4.23 10.82 16.34
CA MET A 223 -4.41 11.10 14.91
C MET A 223 -3.59 10.13 14.06
N TRP A 224 -2.29 10.17 14.23
CA TRP A 224 -1.36 9.37 13.42
C TRP A 224 -1.20 7.94 13.92
N ARG A 225 -1.62 7.67 15.17
CA ARG A 225 -1.68 6.32 15.75
C ARG A 225 -0.37 5.55 15.61
N HIS A 226 0.76 6.20 15.89
CA HIS A 226 2.09 5.63 15.67
C HIS A 226 2.27 4.25 16.32
N GLY A 227 1.77 4.06 17.53
CA GLY A 227 1.81 2.78 18.25
C GLY A 227 1.01 1.69 17.54
N ASP A 228 -0.23 1.99 17.13
CA ASP A 228 -1.09 1.04 16.42
C ASP A 228 -0.51 0.69 15.04
N VAL A 229 0.02 1.69 14.33
CA VAL A 229 0.65 1.50 13.02
C VAL A 229 1.92 0.65 13.12
N ALA A 230 2.75 0.89 14.14
CA ALA A 230 3.93 0.04 14.38
C ALA A 230 3.52 -1.40 14.71
N TRP A 231 2.48 -1.59 15.51
CA TRP A 231 1.93 -2.93 15.76
C TRP A 231 1.40 -3.58 14.50
N ALA A 232 0.70 -2.84 13.65
CA ALA A 232 0.18 -3.33 12.39
C ALA A 232 1.30 -3.76 11.41
N ILE A 233 2.46 -3.09 11.43
CA ILE A 233 3.66 -3.55 10.70
C ILE A 233 4.12 -4.90 11.24
N VAL A 234 4.23 -5.05 12.57
CA VAL A 234 4.61 -6.32 13.20
C VAL A 234 3.61 -7.42 12.84
N GLU A 235 2.30 -7.15 12.88
CA GLU A 235 1.27 -8.10 12.44
C GLU A 235 1.46 -8.54 10.98
N THR A 236 1.79 -7.61 10.08
CA THR A 236 2.04 -7.95 8.66
C THR A 236 3.23 -8.88 8.52
N ILE A 237 4.33 -8.61 9.24
CA ILE A 237 5.51 -9.48 9.25
C ILE A 237 5.18 -10.85 9.86
N LEU A 238 4.40 -10.89 10.95
CA LEU A 238 3.97 -12.13 11.59
C LEU A 238 3.07 -12.97 10.67
N MET A 239 2.16 -12.33 9.91
CA MET A 239 1.35 -13.04 8.90
C MET A 239 2.24 -13.71 7.85
N ALA A 240 3.20 -12.98 7.30
CA ALA A 240 4.16 -13.51 6.33
C ALA A 240 5.00 -14.63 6.93
N PHE A 241 5.50 -14.44 8.16
CA PHE A 241 6.31 -15.44 8.86
C PHE A 241 5.52 -16.73 9.11
N LEU A 242 4.38 -16.65 9.78
CA LEU A 242 3.54 -17.79 10.10
C LEU A 242 3.07 -18.54 8.84
N GLY A 243 2.68 -17.79 7.81
CA GLY A 243 2.27 -18.37 6.53
C GLY A 243 3.41 -19.12 5.86
N THR A 244 4.56 -18.48 5.67
CA THR A 244 5.71 -19.05 4.94
C THR A 244 6.36 -20.20 5.71
N PHE A 245 6.72 -20.00 6.97
CA PHE A 245 7.37 -21.06 7.76
C PHE A 245 6.41 -22.21 8.08
N GLY A 246 5.14 -21.91 8.35
CA GLY A 246 4.11 -22.93 8.52
C GLY A 246 3.94 -23.78 7.25
N ALA A 247 3.90 -23.13 6.09
CA ALA A 247 3.86 -23.84 4.80
C ALA A 247 5.10 -24.72 4.59
N ALA A 248 6.29 -24.23 4.90
CA ALA A 248 7.52 -25.00 4.76
C ALA A 248 7.54 -26.24 5.65
N ILE A 249 7.07 -26.13 6.91
CA ILE A 249 6.97 -27.25 7.85
C ILE A 249 6.01 -28.32 7.33
N ILE A 250 4.87 -27.91 6.76
CA ILE A 250 3.88 -28.85 6.19
C ILE A 250 4.37 -29.43 4.86
N ALA A 251 4.96 -28.58 4.01
CA ALA A 251 5.41 -28.99 2.68
C ALA A 251 6.60 -29.94 2.72
N LEU A 252 7.45 -29.90 3.75
CA LEU A 252 8.64 -30.73 3.83
C LEU A 252 8.29 -32.24 3.85
N PRO A 253 7.47 -32.77 4.79
CA PRO A 253 7.09 -34.18 4.77
C PRO A 253 6.28 -34.55 3.52
N LEU A 254 5.41 -33.66 3.05
CA LEU A 254 4.65 -33.91 1.83
C LEU A 254 5.55 -33.92 0.58
N GLY A 255 6.63 -33.13 0.57
CA GLY A 255 7.65 -33.12 -0.48
C GLY A 255 8.37 -34.49 -0.58
N PHE A 256 8.72 -35.11 0.55
CA PHE A 256 9.25 -36.46 0.55
C PHE A 256 8.25 -37.48 -0.03
N LEU A 257 6.95 -37.35 0.27
CA LEU A 257 5.92 -38.21 -0.32
C LEU A 257 5.75 -38.00 -1.83
N ALA A 258 6.02 -36.80 -2.32
CA ALA A 258 5.91 -36.44 -3.74
C ALA A 258 7.17 -36.75 -4.56
N ALA A 259 8.33 -36.92 -3.90
CA ALA A 259 9.62 -37.15 -4.56
C ALA A 259 9.73 -38.59 -5.06
N LYS A 260 10.19 -38.74 -6.34
CA LYS A 260 10.31 -40.05 -7.01
C LYS A 260 11.30 -40.97 -6.33
N ASN A 261 12.39 -40.43 -5.79
CA ASN A 261 13.47 -41.20 -5.18
C ASN A 261 13.11 -41.77 -3.79
N PHE A 262 12.07 -41.19 -3.13
CA PHE A 262 11.72 -41.53 -1.74
C PHE A 262 10.40 -42.27 -1.61
N THR A 263 9.48 -42.14 -2.56
CA THR A 263 8.17 -42.80 -2.50
C THR A 263 8.01 -43.81 -3.61
N PRO A 264 7.98 -45.12 -3.27
CA PRO A 264 7.83 -46.18 -4.25
C PRO A 264 6.41 -46.29 -4.83
N LEU A 265 5.38 -45.82 -4.08
CA LEU A 265 3.97 -45.84 -4.47
C LEU A 265 3.63 -44.72 -5.45
N GLY A 266 3.51 -45.04 -6.74
CA GLY A 266 3.20 -44.05 -7.79
C GLY A 266 1.88 -43.32 -7.59
N THR A 267 0.87 -43.97 -7.04
CA THR A 267 -0.45 -43.38 -6.74
C THR A 267 -0.36 -42.30 -5.65
N LEU A 268 0.38 -42.56 -4.57
CA LEU A 268 0.57 -41.61 -3.47
C LEU A 268 1.35 -40.38 -3.94
N ARG A 269 2.41 -40.59 -4.72
CA ARG A 269 3.18 -39.53 -5.35
C ARG A 269 2.30 -38.66 -6.28
N PHE A 270 1.50 -39.30 -7.12
CA PHE A 270 0.57 -38.62 -8.02
C PHE A 270 -0.43 -37.77 -7.22
N ALA A 271 -1.04 -38.34 -6.17
CA ALA A 271 -1.99 -37.62 -5.34
C ALA A 271 -1.35 -36.41 -4.64
N ALA A 272 -0.16 -36.55 -4.03
CA ALA A 272 0.56 -35.46 -3.39
C ALA A 272 0.86 -34.32 -4.39
N ARG A 273 1.32 -34.65 -5.60
CA ARG A 273 1.57 -33.65 -6.65
C ARG A 273 0.29 -32.95 -7.10
N ARG A 274 -0.85 -33.62 -7.20
CA ARG A 274 -2.13 -33.00 -7.54
C ARG A 274 -2.62 -32.05 -6.45
N VAL A 275 -2.41 -32.41 -5.18
CA VAL A 275 -2.69 -31.49 -4.06
C VAL A 275 -1.84 -30.21 -4.16
N PHE A 276 -0.54 -30.32 -4.44
CA PHE A 276 0.31 -29.14 -4.63
C PHE A 276 -0.13 -28.30 -5.84
N ASP A 277 -0.46 -28.95 -6.97
CA ASP A 277 -0.94 -28.24 -8.15
C ASP A 277 -2.25 -27.49 -7.88
N PHE A 278 -3.16 -28.07 -7.08
CA PHE A 278 -4.40 -27.43 -6.66
C PHE A 278 -4.13 -26.23 -5.72
N LEU A 279 -3.36 -26.44 -4.65
CA LEU A 279 -3.10 -25.40 -3.65
C LEU A 279 -2.42 -24.15 -4.25
N ARG A 280 -1.41 -24.34 -5.10
CA ARG A 280 -0.69 -23.24 -5.76
C ARG A 280 -1.43 -22.69 -6.98
N GLY A 281 -2.36 -23.44 -7.54
CA GLY A 281 -3.18 -23.02 -8.69
C GLY A 281 -4.26 -22.03 -8.33
N VAL A 282 -4.60 -21.94 -7.05
CA VAL A 282 -5.54 -20.93 -6.52
C VAL A 282 -4.72 -19.79 -5.92
N ASP A 283 -4.94 -18.60 -6.42
CA ASP A 283 -4.23 -17.39 -5.95
C ASP A 283 -4.48 -17.12 -4.46
N GLY A 284 -3.48 -16.60 -3.76
CA GLY A 284 -3.56 -16.29 -2.33
C GLY A 284 -4.69 -15.34 -1.96
N LEU A 285 -5.07 -14.42 -2.86
CA LEU A 285 -6.20 -13.51 -2.64
C LEU A 285 -7.54 -14.26 -2.64
N ILE A 286 -7.68 -15.29 -3.49
CA ILE A 286 -8.89 -16.12 -3.51
C ILE A 286 -8.98 -16.92 -2.21
N TRP A 287 -7.88 -17.54 -1.77
CA TRP A 287 -7.82 -18.21 -0.46
C TRP A 287 -8.18 -17.25 0.67
N THR A 288 -7.69 -16.02 0.62
CA THR A 288 -7.99 -14.98 1.59
C THR A 288 -9.50 -14.73 1.70
N ILE A 289 -10.21 -14.57 0.58
CA ILE A 289 -11.66 -14.34 0.56
C ILE A 289 -12.42 -15.55 1.13
N VAL A 290 -12.06 -16.75 0.69
CA VAL A 290 -12.71 -18.00 1.14
C VAL A 290 -12.52 -18.20 2.64
N LEU A 291 -11.29 -18.06 3.13
CA LEU A 291 -10.96 -18.26 4.54
C LEU A 291 -11.55 -17.17 5.43
N SER A 292 -11.62 -15.92 4.97
CA SER A 292 -12.29 -14.83 5.70
C SER A 292 -13.78 -15.09 5.89
N ARG A 293 -14.40 -15.77 4.94
CA ARG A 293 -15.82 -16.22 5.09
C ARG A 293 -15.96 -17.37 6.06
N ALA A 294 -14.97 -18.28 6.12
CA ALA A 294 -15.03 -19.47 6.97
C ALA A 294 -14.65 -19.19 8.43
N PHE A 295 -13.59 -18.40 8.66
CA PHE A 295 -12.98 -18.17 9.98
C PHE A 295 -13.15 -16.74 10.50
N GLY A 296 -13.71 -15.85 9.68
CA GLY A 296 -13.78 -14.41 9.96
C GLY A 296 -12.55 -13.65 9.48
N PRO A 297 -12.66 -12.33 9.37
CA PRO A 297 -11.53 -11.47 9.00
C PRO A 297 -10.50 -11.37 10.13
N GLY A 298 -9.22 -11.23 9.80
CA GLY A 298 -8.14 -11.03 10.76
C GLY A 298 -6.78 -11.49 10.26
N PRO A 299 -5.68 -11.15 10.99
CA PRO A 299 -4.31 -11.46 10.60
C PRO A 299 -4.05 -12.97 10.45
N LEU A 300 -4.63 -13.79 11.33
CA LEU A 300 -4.48 -15.24 11.27
C LEU A 300 -5.04 -15.82 9.96
N THR A 301 -6.18 -15.31 9.51
CA THR A 301 -6.81 -15.72 8.26
C THR A 301 -5.91 -15.40 7.07
N GLY A 302 -5.25 -14.23 7.09
CA GLY A 302 -4.24 -13.87 6.10
C GLY A 302 -3.03 -14.81 6.11
N ALA A 303 -2.51 -15.17 7.29
CA ALA A 303 -1.43 -16.14 7.43
C ALA A 303 -1.82 -17.51 6.88
N LEU A 304 -3.06 -17.99 7.13
CA LEU A 304 -3.56 -19.24 6.59
C LEU A 304 -3.68 -19.24 5.05
N ALA A 305 -4.04 -18.13 4.45
CA ALA A 305 -4.09 -18.00 2.99
C ALA A 305 -2.68 -18.15 2.37
N ILE A 306 -1.67 -17.49 2.94
CA ILE A 306 -0.28 -17.65 2.55
C ILE A 306 0.16 -19.10 2.76
N LEU A 307 -0.14 -19.69 3.91
CA LEU A 307 0.22 -21.06 4.26
C LEU A 307 -0.29 -22.07 3.23
N LEU A 308 -1.54 -21.96 2.81
CA LEU A 308 -2.12 -22.88 1.81
C LEU A 308 -1.44 -22.74 0.45
N THR A 309 -1.31 -21.52 -0.05
CA THR A 309 -0.68 -21.24 -1.35
C THR A 309 0.77 -21.72 -1.38
N ASP A 310 1.52 -21.39 -0.34
CA ASP A 310 2.94 -21.72 -0.26
C ASP A 310 3.19 -23.20 0.03
N THR A 311 2.29 -23.89 0.72
CA THR A 311 2.37 -25.36 0.87
C THR A 311 2.39 -26.03 -0.50
N GLY A 312 1.58 -25.56 -1.45
CA GLY A 312 1.60 -26.05 -2.83
C GLY A 312 2.92 -25.74 -3.55
N SER A 313 3.41 -24.51 -3.41
CA SER A 313 4.65 -24.05 -4.04
C SER A 313 5.88 -24.76 -3.47
N PHE A 314 6.02 -24.76 -2.15
CA PHE A 314 7.12 -25.45 -1.47
C PHE A 314 7.08 -26.96 -1.67
N GLY A 315 5.90 -27.58 -1.60
CA GLY A 315 5.76 -29.02 -1.82
C GLY A 315 6.32 -29.45 -3.16
N LYS A 316 6.07 -28.68 -4.20
CA LYS A 316 6.65 -28.92 -5.52
C LYS A 316 8.16 -28.66 -5.53
N MET A 317 8.62 -27.49 -5.09
CA MET A 317 10.05 -27.15 -5.11
C MET A 317 10.89 -28.09 -4.23
N PHE A 318 10.37 -28.48 -3.07
CA PHE A 318 11.06 -29.41 -2.17
C PHE A 318 11.13 -30.80 -2.78
N SER A 319 10.05 -31.27 -3.42
CA SER A 319 10.10 -32.57 -4.12
C SER A 319 11.10 -32.60 -5.26
N GLU A 320 11.22 -31.50 -6.02
CA GLU A 320 12.20 -31.35 -7.09
C GLU A 320 13.64 -31.28 -6.53
N ALA A 321 13.86 -30.56 -5.43
CA ALA A 321 15.17 -30.52 -4.77
C ALA A 321 15.58 -31.91 -4.26
N LEU A 322 14.64 -32.66 -3.68
CA LEU A 322 14.88 -34.02 -3.23
C LEU A 322 15.16 -35.00 -4.38
N GLU A 323 14.57 -34.80 -5.55
CA GLU A 323 14.82 -35.63 -6.73
C GLU A 323 16.19 -35.35 -7.37
N ASN A 324 16.80 -34.19 -7.10
CA ASN A 324 18.09 -33.75 -7.66
C ASN A 324 19.28 -33.94 -6.70
N VAL A 325 19.11 -34.73 -5.62
CA VAL A 325 20.23 -35.06 -4.72
C VAL A 325 21.25 -35.96 -5.42
N ASP A 326 22.55 -35.79 -5.07
CA ASP A 326 23.62 -36.63 -5.59
C ASP A 326 23.63 -38.03 -4.92
N ASP A 327 23.28 -39.04 -5.70
CA ASP A 327 23.24 -40.44 -5.24
C ASP A 327 24.60 -40.94 -4.75
N LYS A 328 25.73 -40.43 -5.27
CA LYS A 328 27.08 -40.81 -4.84
C LYS A 328 27.34 -40.49 -3.37
N GLN A 329 26.84 -39.33 -2.91
CA GLN A 329 26.96 -38.94 -1.49
C GLN A 329 26.11 -39.85 -0.60
N ILE A 330 24.92 -40.26 -1.06
CA ILE A 330 24.06 -41.18 -0.36
C ILE A 330 24.70 -42.58 -0.29
N GLU A 331 25.30 -43.06 -1.39
CA GLU A 331 26.04 -44.33 -1.46
C GLU A 331 27.28 -44.28 -0.56
N GLY A 332 28.01 -43.18 -0.53
CA GLY A 332 29.14 -42.97 0.38
C GLY A 332 28.75 -43.12 1.85
N VAL A 333 27.63 -42.53 2.28
CA VAL A 333 27.10 -42.75 3.63
C VAL A 333 26.61 -44.21 3.83
N ALA A 334 26.02 -44.81 2.79
CA ALA A 334 25.55 -46.21 2.85
C ALA A 334 26.70 -47.19 3.05
N SER A 335 27.87 -46.95 2.41
CA SER A 335 29.06 -47.81 2.51
C SER A 335 29.63 -47.91 3.92
N THR A 336 29.33 -46.95 4.81
CA THR A 336 29.71 -47.00 6.25
C THR A 336 28.82 -47.91 7.09
N GLY A 337 27.84 -48.62 6.50
CA GLY A 337 26.87 -49.44 7.22
C GLY A 337 25.69 -48.65 7.83
N ALA A 338 25.46 -47.42 7.38
CA ALA A 338 24.40 -46.57 7.90
C ALA A 338 22.99 -47.14 7.64
N LYS A 339 22.13 -47.05 8.66
CA LYS A 339 20.71 -47.45 8.57
C LYS A 339 19.96 -46.45 7.66
N PRO A 340 18.79 -46.80 7.09
CA PRO A 340 18.04 -45.95 6.17
C PRO A 340 17.82 -44.50 6.69
N LEU A 341 17.44 -44.32 7.96
CA LEU A 341 17.24 -43.02 8.56
C LEU A 341 18.54 -42.19 8.64
N GLN A 342 19.68 -42.89 8.88
CA GLN A 342 21.01 -42.25 8.91
C GLN A 342 21.44 -41.78 7.52
N LYS A 343 21.12 -42.56 6.46
CA LYS A 343 21.38 -42.16 5.06
C LYS A 343 20.63 -40.88 4.73
N TYR A 344 19.37 -40.75 5.12
CA TYR A 344 18.62 -39.51 4.91
C TYR A 344 19.19 -38.35 5.70
N ARG A 345 19.49 -38.58 6.99
CA ARG A 345 20.01 -37.53 7.88
C ARG A 345 21.38 -36.98 7.46
N PHE A 346 22.28 -37.84 7.00
CA PHE A 346 23.67 -37.49 6.71
C PHE A 346 23.97 -37.41 5.22
N GLY A 347 23.20 -38.05 4.34
CA GLY A 347 23.40 -38.04 2.90
C GLY A 347 22.45 -37.12 2.15
N VAL A 348 21.20 -36.94 2.60
CA VAL A 348 20.19 -36.15 1.88
C VAL A 348 20.01 -34.75 2.49
N ILE A 349 19.69 -34.70 3.78
CA ILE A 349 19.34 -33.43 4.45
C ILE A 349 20.43 -32.38 4.27
N PRO A 350 21.74 -32.64 4.43
CA PRO A 350 22.77 -31.62 4.24
C PRO A 350 22.83 -31.03 2.82
N GLN A 351 22.47 -31.81 1.80
CA GLN A 351 22.46 -31.37 0.41
C GLN A 351 21.29 -30.45 0.12
N VAL A 352 20.10 -30.76 0.64
CA VAL A 352 18.88 -30.02 0.31
C VAL A 352 18.67 -28.80 1.20
N THR A 353 19.15 -28.80 2.46
CA THR A 353 18.92 -27.75 3.44
C THR A 353 19.28 -26.34 2.93
N PRO A 354 20.46 -26.10 2.30
CA PRO A 354 20.80 -24.75 1.79
C PRO A 354 19.82 -24.27 0.73
N VAL A 355 19.37 -25.18 -0.15
CA VAL A 355 18.41 -24.88 -1.22
C VAL A 355 17.04 -24.54 -0.62
N LEU A 356 16.55 -25.38 0.31
CA LEU A 356 15.26 -25.18 0.95
C LEU A 356 15.24 -23.88 1.77
N LEU A 357 16.28 -23.61 2.56
CA LEU A 357 16.40 -22.37 3.33
C LEU A 357 16.42 -21.14 2.43
N SER A 358 17.14 -21.21 1.31
CA SER A 358 17.16 -20.10 0.33
C SER A 358 15.77 -19.83 -0.21
N GLN A 359 15.00 -20.85 -0.54
CA GLN A 359 13.64 -20.74 -1.04
C GLN A 359 12.69 -20.18 0.03
N ILE A 360 12.76 -20.68 1.25
CA ILE A 360 11.92 -20.21 2.37
C ILE A 360 12.18 -18.73 2.64
N LEU A 361 13.44 -18.31 2.71
CA LEU A 361 13.79 -16.90 2.96
C LEU A 361 13.35 -15.98 1.80
N TYR A 362 13.46 -16.44 0.55
CA TYR A 362 12.96 -15.71 -0.61
C TYR A 362 11.44 -15.54 -0.57
N TYR A 363 10.71 -16.60 -0.25
CA TYR A 363 9.25 -16.51 -0.12
C TYR A 363 8.83 -15.67 1.09
N PHE A 364 9.54 -15.73 2.21
CA PHE A 364 9.26 -14.88 3.36
C PHE A 364 9.36 -13.39 3.02
N GLU A 365 10.42 -12.98 2.32
CA GLU A 365 10.57 -11.62 1.80
C GLU A 365 9.40 -11.24 0.87
N SER A 366 9.12 -12.08 -0.13
CA SER A 366 8.02 -11.86 -1.08
C SER A 366 6.66 -11.79 -0.39
N ASN A 367 6.41 -12.65 0.57
CA ASN A 367 5.17 -12.72 1.32
C ASN A 367 4.97 -11.54 2.27
N THR A 368 6.02 -10.87 2.70
CA THR A 368 5.87 -9.62 3.48
C THR A 368 5.16 -8.54 2.66
N ARG A 369 5.44 -8.45 1.36
CA ARG A 369 4.69 -7.57 0.43
C ARG A 369 3.27 -8.05 0.20
N SER A 370 3.11 -9.35 -0.08
CA SER A 370 1.78 -9.94 -0.32
C SER A 370 0.89 -9.84 0.92
N ALA A 371 1.46 -9.98 2.12
CA ALA A 371 0.74 -9.85 3.38
C ALA A 371 0.13 -8.45 3.58
N THR A 372 0.74 -7.40 3.03
CA THR A 372 0.13 -6.05 3.04
C THR A 372 -1.19 -6.03 2.25
N ILE A 373 -1.21 -6.62 1.06
CA ILE A 373 -2.43 -6.67 0.22
C ILE A 373 -3.47 -7.62 0.84
N ILE A 374 -3.02 -8.77 1.32
CA ILE A 374 -3.87 -9.75 2.02
C ILE A 374 -4.49 -9.10 3.27
N GLY A 375 -3.70 -8.36 4.06
CA GLY A 375 -4.14 -7.64 5.23
C GLY A 375 -5.21 -6.58 4.94
N ALA A 376 -5.11 -5.91 3.79
CA ALA A 376 -6.13 -4.98 3.32
C ALA A 376 -7.50 -5.65 3.10
N ILE A 377 -7.50 -6.92 2.69
CA ILE A 377 -8.72 -7.72 2.44
C ILE A 377 -9.20 -8.41 3.73
N THR A 378 -8.29 -8.96 4.52
CA THR A 378 -8.63 -9.70 5.75
C THR A 378 -8.91 -8.79 6.94
N GLY A 379 -8.61 -7.50 6.85
CA GLY A 379 -8.78 -6.58 7.96
C GLY A 379 -7.70 -6.71 9.04
N GLY A 380 -6.42 -6.89 8.66
CA GLY A 380 -5.29 -6.96 9.58
C GLY A 380 -4.02 -6.31 9.06
N GLY A 381 -3.08 -6.03 9.94
CA GLY A 381 -1.80 -5.43 9.61
C GLY A 381 -1.89 -4.02 8.99
N ILE A 382 -0.77 -3.54 8.45
CA ILE A 382 -0.68 -2.19 7.88
C ILE A 382 -1.55 -2.01 6.62
N GLY A 383 -1.89 -3.10 5.94
CA GLY A 383 -2.80 -3.08 4.79
C GLY A 383 -4.20 -2.59 5.14
N LEU A 384 -4.73 -2.92 6.32
CA LEU A 384 -6.00 -2.43 6.82
C LEU A 384 -5.97 -0.91 6.99
N PHE A 385 -4.94 -0.36 7.63
CA PHE A 385 -4.77 1.09 7.82
C PHE A 385 -4.71 1.83 6.50
N LEU A 386 -3.92 1.34 5.56
CA LEU A 386 -3.82 1.91 4.22
C LEU A 386 -5.18 1.92 3.51
N THR A 387 -5.92 0.81 3.55
CA THR A 387 -7.23 0.71 2.90
C THR A 387 -8.25 1.65 3.54
N GLN A 388 -8.27 1.74 4.87
CA GLN A 388 -9.14 2.67 5.59
C GLN A 388 -8.87 4.11 5.19
N ALA A 389 -7.59 4.54 5.15
CA ALA A 389 -7.22 5.90 4.77
C ALA A 389 -7.58 6.21 3.30
N ILE A 390 -7.42 5.25 2.38
CA ILE A 390 -7.80 5.42 0.96
C ILE A 390 -9.33 5.57 0.80
N ILE A 391 -10.11 4.79 1.54
CA ILE A 391 -11.58 4.80 1.42
C ILE A 391 -12.16 6.14 1.88
N THR A 392 -11.60 6.78 2.88
CA THR A 392 -12.06 8.11 3.35
C THR A 392 -11.88 9.20 2.32
N GLN A 393 -10.91 9.07 1.41
CA GLN A 393 -10.52 10.05 0.40
C GLN A 393 -10.19 11.46 0.96
N LYS A 394 -9.96 11.55 2.27
CA LYS A 394 -9.69 12.81 2.98
C LYS A 394 -8.29 12.86 3.58
N ASP A 395 -7.72 11.70 3.86
CA ASP A 395 -6.51 11.55 4.66
C ASP A 395 -5.32 11.07 3.80
N TRP A 396 -5.05 11.77 2.68
CA TRP A 396 -3.98 11.39 1.74
C TRP A 396 -2.57 11.50 2.34
N GLU A 397 -2.38 12.37 3.32
CA GLU A 397 -1.15 12.43 4.10
C GLU A 397 -0.94 11.17 4.96
N GLU A 398 -2.00 10.58 5.53
CA GLU A 398 -1.91 9.29 6.20
C GLU A 398 -1.60 8.16 5.22
N VAL A 399 -2.22 8.18 4.04
CA VAL A 399 -1.91 7.22 2.96
C VAL A 399 -0.43 7.26 2.62
N SER A 400 0.16 8.46 2.46
CA SER A 400 1.58 8.61 2.16
C SER A 400 2.47 8.09 3.29
N TYR A 401 2.11 8.36 4.54
CA TYR A 401 2.79 7.84 5.71
C TYR A 401 2.82 6.31 5.71
N TYR A 402 1.66 5.66 5.50
CA TYR A 402 1.59 4.20 5.46
C TYR A 402 2.37 3.61 4.29
N ILE A 403 2.32 4.24 3.10
CA ILE A 403 3.11 3.81 1.95
C ILE A 403 4.61 3.88 2.26
N ILE A 404 5.10 4.98 2.86
CA ILE A 404 6.50 5.13 3.24
C ILE A 404 6.90 4.01 4.23
N LEU A 405 6.08 3.76 5.24
CA LEU A 405 6.36 2.70 6.22
C LEU A 405 6.37 1.30 5.60
N ILE A 406 5.44 1.02 4.67
CA ILE A 406 5.41 -0.25 3.92
C ILE A 406 6.70 -0.42 3.12
N VAL A 407 7.14 0.62 2.40
CA VAL A 407 8.38 0.59 1.62
C VAL A 407 9.59 0.35 2.53
N LEU A 408 9.67 1.06 3.66
CA LEU A 408 10.74 0.86 4.65
C LEU A 408 10.73 -0.55 5.24
N MET A 409 9.55 -1.09 5.56
CA MET A 409 9.39 -2.47 6.03
C MET A 409 9.90 -3.47 4.99
N VAL A 410 9.52 -3.30 3.72
CA VAL A 410 9.96 -4.19 2.64
C VAL A 410 11.48 -4.13 2.46
N ILE A 411 12.09 -2.93 2.45
CA ILE A 411 13.55 -2.76 2.36
C ILE A 411 14.26 -3.44 3.55
N ALA A 412 13.72 -3.26 4.76
CA ALA A 412 14.27 -3.90 5.96
C ALA A 412 14.21 -5.42 5.87
N MET A 413 13.09 -5.97 5.39
CA MET A 413 12.90 -7.42 5.23
C MET A 413 13.76 -8.01 4.13
N ASP A 414 13.94 -7.32 2.99
CA ASP A 414 14.86 -7.69 1.93
C ASP A 414 16.30 -7.75 2.43
N THR A 415 16.73 -6.71 3.14
CA THR A 415 18.07 -6.63 3.74
C THR A 415 18.30 -7.75 4.75
N LEU A 416 17.33 -8.01 5.63
CA LEU A 416 17.37 -9.08 6.64
C LEU A 416 17.43 -10.45 5.98
N SER A 417 16.57 -10.72 5.02
CA SER A 417 16.52 -11.98 4.27
C SER A 417 17.83 -12.24 3.52
N GLY A 418 18.36 -11.21 2.86
CA GLY A 418 19.65 -11.27 2.18
C GLY A 418 20.84 -11.53 3.13
N TRP A 419 20.84 -10.90 4.31
CA TRP A 419 21.86 -11.14 5.34
C TRP A 419 21.77 -12.56 5.90
N LEU A 420 20.56 -13.03 6.24
CA LEU A 420 20.33 -14.39 6.73
C LEU A 420 20.76 -15.44 5.71
N ARG A 421 20.42 -15.21 4.43
CA ARG A 421 20.81 -16.13 3.34
C ARG A 421 22.32 -16.25 3.22
N ARG A 422 23.06 -15.13 3.22
CA ARG A 422 24.52 -15.16 3.19
C ARG A 422 25.10 -15.89 4.38
N LYS A 423 24.64 -15.60 5.60
CA LYS A 423 25.16 -16.22 6.81
C LYS A 423 24.86 -17.72 6.94
N LEU A 424 23.65 -18.15 6.51
CA LEU A 424 23.20 -19.56 6.66
C LEU A 424 23.68 -20.46 5.51
N ILE A 425 23.92 -19.92 4.31
CA ILE A 425 24.24 -20.72 3.12
C ILE A 425 25.73 -20.71 2.81
N GLN A 426 26.38 -19.54 2.90
CA GLN A 426 27.83 -19.44 2.56
C GLN A 426 28.77 -19.85 3.68
N GLY A 427 28.26 -20.06 4.92
CA GLY A 427 29.11 -20.29 6.08
C GLY A 427 30.00 -19.09 6.41
N ASP A 428 30.67 -19.14 7.54
CA ASP A 428 31.68 -18.14 7.92
C ASP A 428 32.98 -18.40 7.11
N GLU A 429 32.99 -18.07 5.82
CA GLU A 429 34.27 -18.03 5.01
C GLU A 429 35.14 -16.82 5.42
N GLY A 430 34.97 -16.30 6.61
CA GLY A 430 35.67 -15.16 7.19
C GLY A 430 36.71 -15.52 8.24
N GLY A 431 37.34 -16.70 8.15
CA GLY A 431 38.34 -17.14 9.09
C GLY A 431 39.59 -17.72 8.43
N HIS A 432 40.30 -16.92 7.63
CA HIS A 432 41.75 -17.11 7.35
C HIS A 432 42.38 -15.78 7.01
#